data_f16981eea3d4e24eb7c81d84090b2d82
#
_entry.id   f16981eea3d4e24eb7c81d84090b2d82
#
_cell.length_a   1.000
_cell.length_b   1.000
_cell.length_c   1.000
_cell.angle_alpha   90.00
_cell.angle_beta   90.00
_cell.angle_gamma   90.00
#
_symmetry.space_group_name_H-M   'P 1'
#
loop_
_entity.id
_entity.type
_entity.pdbx_description
1 polymer ?
#
loop_
_entity_poly.entity_id
_entity_poly.type
_entity_poly.pdbx_seq_one_letter_code
_entity_poly.pdbx_strand_id
1 'polypeptide(L)'
;MKKFKILIPVYNDWESLIKLLNEVNKEVQDIAKVEFHCIVVNDASTAKPPEIKVPKNIRTLQIINMKQNKGHARCNAFAIRHFSKNDDFDHLIVMDGDGEDRPIEIKMLVEKALSDENTSVVAKRIKRSEGFLFQMLYQIHKIITLIFTGKNINFGNYTCLTKSDIKVLSTKESLWSSFSGSVKKHILKLNTINSIRGERYFGPSKMSLFNLGIHSLSIIAVFKFFVFIRSIILALIIYYFRDHIGFLLFVISITLLVVFNCLIYLVSFRENKKDFLNSVENMGDTKSYTH
;
A
#
# COMPACT_ATOMS: atom_id res chain seq x y z
N MET A 1 -10.08 -26.50 -0.71
CA MET A 1 -8.81 -25.74 -0.67
C MET A 1 -9.14 -24.27 -0.50
N LYS A 2 -8.33 -23.51 0.29
CA LYS A 2 -8.49 -22.08 0.41
C LYS A 2 -7.94 -21.37 -0.82
N LYS A 3 -8.65 -20.36 -1.32
CA LYS A 3 -8.26 -19.61 -2.51
C LYS A 3 -7.61 -18.28 -2.13
N PHE A 4 -6.36 -18.12 -2.51
CA PHE A 4 -5.60 -16.88 -2.33
C PHE A 4 -5.39 -16.21 -3.68
N LYS A 5 -5.78 -14.93 -3.77
CA LYS A 5 -5.44 -14.07 -4.91
C LYS A 5 -4.23 -13.23 -4.55
N ILE A 6 -3.28 -13.11 -5.48
CA ILE A 6 -2.09 -12.25 -5.33
C ILE A 6 -2.25 -11.08 -6.29
N LEU A 7 -2.42 -9.88 -5.76
CA LEU A 7 -2.59 -8.64 -6.50
C LEU A 7 -1.24 -7.94 -6.68
N ILE A 8 -0.88 -7.69 -7.93
CA ILE A 8 0.40 -7.10 -8.32
C ILE A 8 0.13 -5.94 -9.29
N PRO A 9 0.22 -4.68 -8.87
CA PRO A 9 0.21 -3.54 -9.80
C PRO A 9 1.53 -3.43 -10.54
N VAL A 10 1.46 -3.10 -11.84
CA VAL A 10 2.64 -2.94 -12.70
C VAL A 10 2.52 -1.71 -13.58
N TYR A 11 3.64 -1.00 -13.79
CA TYR A 11 3.76 0.08 -14.76
C TYR A 11 5.16 0.09 -15.40
N ASN A 12 5.23 -0.27 -16.68
CA ASN A 12 6.48 -0.31 -17.45
C ASN A 12 7.61 -1.10 -16.77
N ASP A 13 7.27 -2.21 -16.09
CA ASP A 13 8.21 -3.03 -15.31
C ASP A 13 7.93 -4.52 -15.50
N TRP A 14 7.81 -4.93 -16.76
CA TRP A 14 7.45 -6.30 -17.14
C TRP A 14 8.53 -7.33 -16.78
N GLU A 15 9.80 -6.95 -16.84
CA GLU A 15 10.92 -7.82 -16.48
C GLU A 15 10.87 -8.19 -14.99
N SER A 16 10.64 -7.19 -14.12
CA SER A 16 10.46 -7.41 -12.69
C SER A 16 9.25 -8.30 -12.42
N LEU A 17 8.13 -8.06 -13.10
CA LEU A 17 6.93 -8.88 -12.96
C LEU A 17 7.19 -10.35 -13.32
N ILE A 18 7.86 -10.64 -14.44
CA ILE A 18 8.16 -12.01 -14.86
C ILE A 18 9.03 -12.71 -13.81
N LYS A 19 10.08 -12.02 -13.36
CA LYS A 19 10.95 -12.56 -12.30
C LYS A 19 10.15 -12.83 -11.03
N LEU A 20 9.31 -11.88 -10.62
CA LEU A 20 8.44 -12.01 -9.44
C LEU A 20 7.52 -13.23 -9.56
N LEU A 21 6.82 -13.40 -10.69
CA LEU A 21 5.92 -14.52 -10.90
C LEU A 21 6.65 -15.87 -10.80
N ASN A 22 7.88 -15.96 -11.31
CA ASN A 22 8.71 -17.16 -11.21
C ASN A 22 9.17 -17.43 -9.77
N GLU A 23 9.50 -16.39 -9.00
CA GLU A 23 9.85 -16.56 -7.58
C GLU A 23 8.63 -16.91 -6.74
N VAL A 24 7.48 -16.23 -6.95
CA VAL A 24 6.21 -16.61 -6.31
C VAL A 24 5.88 -18.07 -6.58
N ASN A 25 6.04 -18.53 -7.83
CA ASN A 25 5.79 -19.92 -8.20
C ASN A 25 6.64 -20.93 -7.39
N LYS A 26 7.89 -20.59 -7.09
CA LYS A 26 8.77 -21.43 -6.26
C LYS A 26 8.31 -21.46 -4.81
N GLU A 27 7.95 -20.30 -4.26
CA GLU A 27 7.61 -20.15 -2.85
C GLU A 27 6.24 -20.75 -2.49
N VAL A 28 5.31 -20.80 -3.46
CA VAL A 28 3.96 -21.33 -3.21
C VAL A 28 3.84 -22.84 -3.41
N GLN A 29 4.84 -23.51 -4.00
CA GLN A 29 4.78 -24.93 -4.34
C GLN A 29 4.57 -25.85 -3.13
N ASP A 30 5.15 -25.48 -1.98
CA ASP A 30 5.14 -26.27 -0.76
C ASP A 30 4.02 -25.86 0.22
N ILE A 31 3.13 -24.97 -0.19
CA ILE A 31 2.01 -24.52 0.65
C ILE A 31 0.81 -25.44 0.39
N ALA A 32 0.60 -26.42 1.28
CA ALA A 32 -0.48 -27.38 1.14
C ALA A 32 -1.87 -26.77 1.36
N LYS A 33 -2.89 -27.35 0.71
CA LYS A 33 -4.32 -27.04 0.85
C LYS A 33 -4.70 -25.60 0.45
N VAL A 34 -3.85 -24.92 -0.32
CA VAL A 34 -4.08 -23.56 -0.83
C VAL A 34 -3.97 -23.57 -2.34
N GLU A 35 -4.82 -22.77 -2.98
CA GLU A 35 -4.81 -22.51 -4.42
C GLU A 35 -4.46 -21.03 -4.64
N PHE A 36 -3.49 -20.77 -5.52
CA PHE A 36 -3.01 -19.42 -5.80
C PHE A 36 -3.43 -18.94 -7.18
N HIS A 37 -3.95 -17.71 -7.24
CA HIS A 37 -4.31 -16.99 -8.45
C HIS A 37 -3.60 -15.66 -8.48
N CYS A 38 -2.88 -15.33 -9.55
CA CYS A 38 -2.23 -14.04 -9.70
C CYS A 38 -3.10 -13.07 -10.50
N ILE A 39 -3.19 -11.83 -10.04
CA ILE A 39 -3.91 -10.74 -10.67
C ILE A 39 -2.94 -9.58 -10.83
N VAL A 40 -2.62 -9.29 -12.06
CA VAL A 40 -1.79 -8.16 -12.45
C VAL A 40 -2.68 -7.01 -12.87
N VAL A 41 -2.53 -5.85 -12.23
CA VAL A 41 -3.16 -4.61 -12.69
C VAL A 41 -2.12 -3.78 -13.42
N ASN A 42 -2.22 -3.75 -14.74
CA ASN A 42 -1.36 -2.95 -15.61
C ASN A 42 -1.88 -1.52 -15.66
N ASP A 43 -1.15 -0.59 -15.05
CA ASP A 43 -1.51 0.83 -14.93
C ASP A 43 -1.23 1.62 -16.23
N ALA A 44 -1.79 1.14 -17.34
CA ALA A 44 -1.61 1.71 -18.68
C ALA A 44 -0.12 1.81 -19.10
N SER A 45 0.63 0.73 -18.96
CA SER A 45 2.01 0.67 -19.43
C SER A 45 2.11 1.00 -20.92
N THR A 46 3.08 1.82 -21.29
CA THR A 46 3.41 2.16 -22.66
C THR A 46 4.34 1.12 -23.30
N ALA A 47 5.13 0.41 -22.48
CA ALA A 47 5.95 -0.70 -22.95
C ALA A 47 5.06 -1.92 -23.24
N LYS A 48 5.29 -2.54 -24.41
CA LYS A 48 4.57 -3.75 -24.82
C LYS A 48 4.87 -4.89 -23.84
N PRO A 49 3.85 -5.60 -23.33
CA PRO A 49 4.09 -6.75 -22.51
C PRO A 49 4.78 -7.86 -23.32
N PRO A 50 5.76 -8.57 -22.72
CA PRO A 50 6.32 -9.76 -23.35
C PRO A 50 5.29 -10.90 -23.32
N GLU A 51 5.65 -12.02 -23.96
CA GLU A 51 4.87 -13.26 -23.79
C GLU A 51 4.95 -13.74 -22.34
N ILE A 52 3.81 -13.85 -21.68
CA ILE A 52 3.74 -14.26 -20.27
C ILE A 52 3.11 -15.65 -20.22
N LYS A 53 3.84 -16.60 -19.61
CA LYS A 53 3.37 -17.97 -19.35
C LYS A 53 2.91 -18.06 -17.90
N VAL A 54 1.84 -18.81 -17.66
CA VAL A 54 1.37 -19.09 -16.28
C VAL A 54 2.35 -20.04 -15.61
N PRO A 55 2.95 -19.67 -14.48
CA PRO A 55 3.83 -20.58 -13.75
C PRO A 55 3.06 -21.74 -13.13
N LYS A 56 3.63 -22.95 -13.12
CA LYS A 56 2.99 -24.24 -12.82
C LYS A 56 2.15 -24.28 -11.53
N ASN A 57 2.61 -23.63 -10.46
CA ASN A 57 1.96 -23.65 -9.14
C ASN A 57 0.97 -22.49 -8.95
N ILE A 58 0.74 -21.67 -9.99
CA ILE A 58 -0.24 -20.61 -10.03
C ILE A 58 -1.40 -21.08 -10.92
N ARG A 59 -2.60 -21.22 -10.36
CA ARG A 59 -3.75 -21.78 -11.07
C ARG A 59 -4.22 -20.93 -12.25
N THR A 60 -4.26 -19.61 -12.05
CA THR A 60 -4.62 -18.65 -13.09
C THR A 60 -3.79 -17.38 -12.98
N LEU A 61 -3.50 -16.78 -14.12
CA LEU A 61 -2.92 -15.45 -14.21
C LEU A 61 -3.89 -14.53 -14.97
N GLN A 62 -4.36 -13.49 -14.33
CA GLN A 62 -5.22 -12.48 -14.94
C GLN A 62 -4.47 -11.16 -15.06
N ILE A 63 -4.48 -10.56 -16.24
CA ILE A 63 -3.93 -9.22 -16.49
C ILE A 63 -5.07 -8.29 -16.83
N ILE A 64 -5.31 -7.30 -15.97
CA ILE A 64 -6.31 -6.26 -16.14
C ILE A 64 -5.58 -5.01 -16.63
N ASN A 65 -5.83 -4.60 -17.86
CA ASN A 65 -5.25 -3.39 -18.43
C ASN A 65 -6.10 -2.18 -18.08
N MET A 66 -5.50 -1.17 -17.47
CA MET A 66 -6.16 0.11 -17.21
C MET A 66 -6.06 1.02 -18.45
N LYS A 67 -7.10 1.83 -18.71
CA LYS A 67 -7.12 2.78 -19.85
C LYS A 67 -6.15 3.94 -19.65
N GLN A 68 -5.92 4.36 -18.41
CA GLN A 68 -5.09 5.50 -18.05
C GLN A 68 -4.27 5.18 -16.80
N ASN A 69 -3.02 5.66 -16.78
CA ASN A 69 -2.18 5.60 -15.59
C ASN A 69 -2.76 6.50 -14.49
N LYS A 70 -3.07 5.91 -13.36
CA LYS A 70 -3.57 6.61 -12.16
C LYS A 70 -2.61 6.48 -10.97
N GLY A 71 -1.60 5.65 -11.10
CA GLY A 71 -0.60 5.37 -10.09
C GLY A 71 -0.94 4.19 -9.20
N HIS A 72 0.08 3.61 -8.63
CA HIS A 72 0.08 2.36 -7.87
C HIS A 72 -1.03 2.26 -6.79
N ALA A 73 -1.21 3.29 -5.95
CA ALA A 73 -2.23 3.27 -4.90
C ALA A 73 -3.66 3.13 -5.48
N ARG A 74 -3.91 3.72 -6.68
CA ARG A 74 -5.22 3.65 -7.34
C ARG A 74 -5.44 2.30 -8.00
N CYS A 75 -4.38 1.63 -8.46
CA CYS A 75 -4.48 0.25 -8.94
C CYS A 75 -4.92 -0.69 -7.82
N ASN A 76 -4.33 -0.56 -6.62
CA ASN A 76 -4.76 -1.32 -5.46
C ASN A 76 -6.21 -1.00 -5.06
N ALA A 77 -6.58 0.28 -5.05
CA ALA A 77 -7.93 0.71 -4.73
C ALA A 77 -8.98 0.19 -5.73
N PHE A 78 -8.68 0.28 -7.03
CA PHE A 78 -9.49 -0.31 -8.09
C PHE A 78 -9.69 -1.81 -7.88
N ALA A 79 -8.60 -2.56 -7.71
CA ALA A 79 -8.64 -4.01 -7.56
C ALA A 79 -9.47 -4.43 -6.33
N ILE A 80 -9.27 -3.79 -5.17
CA ILE A 80 -10.05 -4.07 -3.96
C ILE A 80 -11.55 -3.82 -4.22
N ARG A 81 -11.93 -2.73 -4.90
CA ARG A 81 -13.32 -2.47 -5.26
C ARG A 81 -13.86 -3.48 -6.26
N HIS A 82 -13.08 -3.84 -7.26
CA HIS A 82 -13.46 -4.80 -8.29
C HIS A 82 -13.72 -6.18 -7.67
N PHE A 83 -12.78 -6.66 -6.86
CA PHE A 83 -12.87 -7.99 -6.25
C PHE A 83 -13.78 -8.06 -5.03
N SER A 84 -14.14 -6.93 -4.41
CA SER A 84 -15.13 -6.93 -3.32
C SER A 84 -16.51 -7.45 -3.74
N LYS A 85 -16.82 -7.40 -5.03
CA LYS A 85 -18.06 -7.90 -5.63
C LYS A 85 -17.98 -9.37 -6.05
N ASN A 86 -16.79 -9.93 -6.10
CA ASN A 86 -16.53 -11.30 -6.50
C ASN A 86 -16.26 -12.15 -5.27
N ASP A 87 -17.04 -13.20 -5.10
CA ASP A 87 -16.98 -14.07 -3.93
C ASP A 87 -16.09 -15.31 -4.10
N ASP A 88 -15.34 -15.42 -5.19
CA ASP A 88 -14.52 -16.58 -5.50
C ASP A 88 -13.09 -16.52 -4.97
N PHE A 89 -12.90 -16.11 -3.72
CA PHE A 89 -11.62 -16.20 -3.00
C PHE A 89 -11.82 -16.04 -1.48
N ASP A 90 -10.85 -16.50 -0.69
CA ASP A 90 -10.84 -16.35 0.76
C ASP A 90 -9.97 -15.17 1.20
N HIS A 91 -8.79 -15.01 0.58
CA HIS A 91 -7.80 -13.98 0.94
C HIS A 91 -7.21 -13.30 -0.28
N LEU A 92 -6.83 -12.03 -0.12
CA LEU A 92 -6.11 -11.24 -1.13
C LEU A 92 -4.75 -10.80 -0.58
N ILE A 93 -3.67 -11.30 -1.17
CA ILE A 93 -2.32 -10.80 -0.92
C ILE A 93 -2.08 -9.62 -1.86
N VAL A 94 -1.71 -8.48 -1.31
CA VAL A 94 -1.28 -7.30 -2.07
C VAL A 94 0.23 -7.19 -1.95
N MET A 95 0.94 -7.12 -3.06
CA MET A 95 2.39 -6.97 -3.09
C MET A 95 2.87 -6.13 -4.27
N ASP A 96 4.03 -5.50 -4.11
CA ASP A 96 4.68 -4.71 -5.16
C ASP A 96 5.32 -5.63 -6.21
N GLY A 97 5.31 -5.20 -7.48
CA GLY A 97 5.77 -5.99 -8.62
C GLY A 97 7.28 -6.02 -8.84
N ASP A 98 8.07 -5.34 -8.01
CA ASP A 98 9.47 -5.04 -8.25
C ASP A 98 10.48 -5.87 -7.43
N GLY A 99 10.00 -6.78 -6.57
CA GLY A 99 10.81 -7.64 -5.71
C GLY A 99 11.13 -7.07 -4.34
N GLU A 100 10.78 -5.80 -4.06
CA GLU A 100 10.99 -5.22 -2.73
C GLU A 100 10.10 -5.88 -1.66
N ASP A 101 8.89 -6.33 -2.03
CA ASP A 101 8.06 -7.24 -1.25
C ASP A 101 8.46 -8.68 -1.62
N ARG A 102 9.21 -9.35 -0.74
CA ARG A 102 9.92 -10.58 -1.07
C ARG A 102 8.99 -11.80 -1.15
N PRO A 103 8.99 -12.57 -2.25
CA PRO A 103 8.17 -13.78 -2.41
C PRO A 103 8.38 -14.83 -1.31
N ILE A 104 9.59 -14.97 -0.79
CA ILE A 104 9.92 -15.92 0.30
C ILE A 104 9.09 -15.69 1.58
N GLU A 105 8.53 -14.49 1.75
CA GLU A 105 7.69 -14.16 2.90
C GLU A 105 6.21 -14.51 2.69
N ILE A 106 5.80 -14.94 1.47
CA ILE A 106 4.41 -15.34 1.16
C ILE A 106 3.98 -16.49 2.08
N LYS A 107 4.84 -17.46 2.29
CA LYS A 107 4.55 -18.60 3.16
C LYS A 107 4.17 -18.14 4.57
N MET A 108 4.94 -17.22 5.16
CA MET A 108 4.67 -16.67 6.48
C MET A 108 3.35 -15.89 6.53
N LEU A 109 3.02 -15.11 5.47
CA LEU A 109 1.73 -14.41 5.36
C LEU A 109 0.57 -15.39 5.32
N VAL A 110 0.67 -16.44 4.50
CA VAL A 110 -0.37 -17.45 4.33
C VAL A 110 -0.56 -18.25 5.60
N GLU A 111 0.51 -18.77 6.21
CA GLU A 111 0.45 -19.52 7.48
C GLU A 111 -0.19 -18.67 8.59
N LYS A 112 0.18 -17.37 8.67
CA LYS A 112 -0.41 -16.48 9.65
C LYS A 112 -1.89 -16.19 9.36
N ALA A 113 -2.28 -16.03 8.09
CA ALA A 113 -3.67 -15.85 7.70
C ALA A 113 -4.51 -17.10 7.98
N LEU A 114 -3.97 -18.31 7.75
CA LEU A 114 -4.66 -19.56 8.04
C LEU A 114 -4.77 -19.85 9.55
N SER A 115 -3.85 -19.34 10.37
CA SER A 115 -3.90 -19.49 11.83
C SER A 115 -4.98 -18.63 12.50
N ASP A 116 -5.43 -17.54 11.85
CA ASP A 116 -6.51 -16.66 12.30
C ASP A 116 -7.23 -16.11 11.05
N GLU A 117 -8.09 -16.95 10.46
CA GLU A 117 -8.74 -16.72 9.15
C GLU A 117 -9.60 -15.45 9.09
N ASN A 118 -10.00 -14.91 10.24
CA ASN A 118 -10.84 -13.71 10.31
C ASN A 118 -10.04 -12.42 10.50
N THR A 119 -8.72 -12.47 10.54
CA THR A 119 -7.87 -11.32 10.79
C THR A 119 -6.85 -11.13 9.67
N SER A 120 -6.88 -9.97 9.02
CA SER A 120 -5.89 -9.60 8.01
C SER A 120 -4.48 -9.53 8.59
N VAL A 121 -3.48 -9.85 7.76
CA VAL A 121 -2.07 -9.88 8.13
C VAL A 121 -1.31 -8.79 7.37
N VAL A 122 -0.46 -8.03 8.07
CA VAL A 122 0.42 -7.03 7.45
C VAL A 122 1.89 -7.38 7.65
N ALA A 123 2.70 -7.17 6.63
CA ALA A 123 4.14 -7.35 6.69
C ALA A 123 4.81 -6.12 7.32
N LYS A 124 5.16 -6.23 8.61
CA LYS A 124 5.83 -5.18 9.38
C LYS A 124 7.29 -5.08 8.96
N ARG A 125 7.67 -3.94 8.40
CA ARG A 125 9.05 -3.67 7.95
C ARG A 125 9.98 -3.50 9.16
N ILE A 126 10.85 -4.49 9.42
CA ILE A 126 11.82 -4.48 10.51
C ILE A 126 13.22 -4.03 10.04
N LYS A 127 13.54 -4.23 8.76
CA LYS A 127 14.81 -3.82 8.15
C LYS A 127 14.55 -3.25 6.76
N ARG A 128 15.36 -2.28 6.37
CA ARG A 128 15.32 -1.63 5.05
C ARG A 128 16.68 -1.75 4.40
N SER A 129 16.70 -2.00 3.10
CA SER A 129 17.91 -2.10 2.28
C SER A 129 18.42 -0.75 1.78
N GLU A 130 17.57 0.31 1.87
CA GLU A 130 17.91 1.63 1.33
C GLU A 130 18.99 2.35 2.17
N GLY A 131 19.72 3.27 1.53
CA GLY A 131 20.81 4.04 2.14
C GLY A 131 20.39 4.87 3.36
N PHE A 132 21.39 5.32 4.13
CA PHE A 132 21.23 6.04 5.40
C PHE A 132 20.24 7.21 5.35
N LEU A 133 20.28 8.03 4.29
CA LEU A 133 19.36 9.17 4.12
C LEU A 133 17.89 8.73 4.11
N PHE A 134 17.57 7.69 3.35
CA PHE A 134 16.20 7.17 3.28
C PHE A 134 15.75 6.55 4.60
N GLN A 135 16.66 5.89 5.31
CA GLN A 135 16.36 5.36 6.64
C GLN A 135 16.04 6.47 7.62
N MET A 136 16.82 7.57 7.62
CA MET A 136 16.58 8.75 8.45
C MET A 136 15.23 9.41 8.12
N LEU A 137 14.95 9.68 6.85
CA LEU A 137 13.67 10.26 6.41
C LEU A 137 12.48 9.39 6.81
N TYR A 138 12.63 8.07 6.76
CA TYR A 138 11.60 7.14 7.20
C TYR A 138 11.36 7.22 8.72
N GLN A 139 12.40 7.33 9.54
CA GLN A 139 12.24 7.49 11.00
C GLN A 139 11.55 8.82 11.31
N ILE A 140 11.94 9.90 10.65
CA ILE A 140 11.29 11.21 10.78
C ILE A 140 9.80 11.09 10.41
N HIS A 141 9.49 10.47 9.27
CA HIS A 141 8.10 10.22 8.86
C HIS A 141 7.30 9.44 9.91
N LYS A 142 7.88 8.38 10.50
CA LYS A 142 7.22 7.61 11.57
C LYS A 142 6.92 8.45 12.81
N ILE A 143 7.88 9.27 13.24
CA ILE A 143 7.72 10.16 14.39
C ILE A 143 6.62 11.17 14.12
N ILE A 144 6.65 11.86 12.98
CA ILE A 144 5.62 12.81 12.56
C ILE A 144 4.25 12.12 12.50
N THR A 145 4.18 10.95 11.88
CA THR A 145 2.93 10.18 11.80
C THR A 145 2.40 9.85 13.19
N LEU A 146 3.25 9.39 14.11
CA LEU A 146 2.84 9.08 15.48
C LEU A 146 2.35 10.32 16.23
N ILE A 147 3.09 11.43 16.18
CA ILE A 147 2.75 12.69 16.87
C ILE A 147 1.39 13.21 16.38
N PHE A 148 1.20 13.32 15.05
CA PHE A 148 0.03 13.98 14.49
C PHE A 148 -1.18 13.07 14.32
N THR A 149 -1.00 11.76 14.15
CA THR A 149 -2.12 10.83 13.96
C THR A 149 -2.40 9.94 15.17
N GLY A 150 -1.43 9.77 16.07
CA GLY A 150 -1.49 8.79 17.16
C GLY A 150 -1.40 7.34 16.68
N LYS A 151 -1.01 7.11 15.43
CA LYS A 151 -0.94 5.78 14.82
C LYS A 151 0.49 5.41 14.46
N ASN A 152 0.89 4.20 14.81
CA ASN A 152 2.13 3.62 14.33
C ASN A 152 1.83 2.83 13.04
N ILE A 153 2.36 3.32 11.90
CA ILE A 153 2.20 2.68 10.59
C ILE A 153 3.60 2.24 10.14
N ASN A 154 3.85 0.95 10.22
CA ASN A 154 5.16 0.34 9.96
C ASN A 154 5.12 -0.73 8.87
N PHE A 155 4.07 -0.73 8.05
CA PHE A 155 3.89 -1.60 6.89
C PHE A 155 3.53 -0.78 5.64
N GLY A 156 3.76 -1.38 4.48
CA GLY A 156 3.42 -0.81 3.17
C GLY A 156 2.20 -1.47 2.54
N ASN A 157 2.37 -1.93 1.29
CA ASN A 157 1.32 -2.64 0.55
C ASN A 157 1.31 -4.14 0.85
N TYR A 158 2.44 -4.71 1.27
CA TYR A 158 2.57 -6.14 1.49
C TYR A 158 1.68 -6.60 2.65
N THR A 159 0.54 -7.17 2.28
CA THR A 159 -0.53 -7.56 3.22
C THR A 159 -1.29 -8.76 2.68
N CYS A 160 -1.90 -9.52 3.57
CA CYS A 160 -2.88 -10.54 3.24
C CYS A 160 -4.21 -10.14 3.89
N LEU A 161 -5.15 -9.68 3.06
CA LEU A 161 -6.45 -9.19 3.50
C LEU A 161 -7.49 -10.30 3.48
N THR A 162 -8.35 -10.34 4.50
CA THR A 162 -9.53 -11.19 4.51
C THR A 162 -10.60 -10.61 3.57
N LYS A 163 -11.50 -11.45 3.09
CA LYS A 163 -12.64 -11.03 2.27
C LYS A 163 -13.54 -10.00 2.99
N SER A 164 -13.73 -10.14 4.30
CA SER A 164 -14.49 -9.19 5.11
C SER A 164 -13.84 -7.81 5.11
N ASP A 165 -12.53 -7.73 5.32
CA ASP A 165 -11.79 -6.47 5.34
C ASP A 165 -11.76 -5.82 3.94
N ILE A 166 -11.68 -6.62 2.87
CA ILE A 166 -11.81 -6.12 1.49
C ILE A 166 -13.18 -5.46 1.27
N LYS A 167 -14.27 -6.05 1.76
CA LYS A 167 -15.60 -5.45 1.69
C LYS A 167 -15.65 -4.12 2.44
N VAL A 168 -15.04 -4.02 3.63
CA VAL A 168 -14.93 -2.77 4.37
C VAL A 168 -14.14 -1.73 3.58
N LEU A 169 -12.92 -2.07 3.13
CA LEU A 169 -12.02 -1.16 2.42
C LEU A 169 -12.61 -0.68 1.09
N SER A 170 -13.36 -1.52 0.39
CA SER A 170 -13.97 -1.20 -0.92
C SER A 170 -14.95 -0.02 -0.88
N THR A 171 -15.40 0.37 0.32
CA THR A 171 -16.30 1.52 0.54
C THR A 171 -15.58 2.78 1.02
N LYS A 172 -14.26 2.72 1.26
CA LYS A 172 -13.51 3.81 1.91
C LYS A 172 -12.69 4.59 0.88
N GLU A 173 -13.07 5.82 0.63
CA GLU A 173 -12.41 6.74 -0.32
C GLU A 173 -10.94 7.02 0.00
N SER A 174 -10.55 6.92 1.28
CA SER A 174 -9.15 7.04 1.71
C SER A 174 -8.23 6.00 1.06
N LEU A 175 -8.79 4.86 0.60
CA LEU A 175 -8.05 3.84 -0.14
C LEU A 175 -7.47 4.39 -1.47
N TRP A 176 -8.16 5.37 -2.09
CA TRP A 176 -7.72 6.03 -3.32
C TRP A 176 -6.48 6.91 -3.10
N SER A 177 -6.29 7.41 -1.89
CA SER A 177 -5.13 8.24 -1.51
C SER A 177 -3.97 7.41 -0.98
N SER A 178 -4.24 6.47 -0.05
CA SER A 178 -3.21 5.66 0.60
C SER A 178 -3.75 4.31 1.04
N PHE A 179 -3.14 3.24 0.55
CA PHE A 179 -3.50 1.87 0.94
C PHE A 179 -3.20 1.60 2.42
N SER A 180 -1.94 1.74 2.85
CA SER A 180 -1.53 1.43 4.24
C SER A 180 -2.22 2.34 5.26
N GLY A 181 -2.41 3.63 4.92
CA GLY A 181 -3.17 4.57 5.73
C GLY A 181 -4.63 4.12 5.90
N SER A 182 -5.28 3.71 4.80
CA SER A 182 -6.67 3.26 4.81
C SER A 182 -6.84 1.95 5.58
N VAL A 183 -5.96 0.96 5.36
CA VAL A 183 -5.95 -0.30 6.13
C VAL A 183 -5.84 0.01 7.63
N LYS A 184 -4.86 0.85 8.04
CA LYS A 184 -4.65 1.20 9.45
C LYS A 184 -5.82 1.97 10.08
N LYS A 185 -6.55 2.75 9.28
CA LYS A 185 -7.69 3.54 9.73
C LYS A 185 -8.96 2.71 9.93
N HIS A 186 -9.21 1.77 9.04
CA HIS A 186 -10.52 1.11 8.94
C HIS A 186 -10.54 -0.34 9.42
N ILE A 187 -9.37 -0.99 9.52
CA ILE A 187 -9.27 -2.35 10.04
C ILE A 187 -8.78 -2.30 11.48
N LEU A 188 -9.64 -2.73 12.39
CA LEU A 188 -9.40 -2.59 13.83
C LEU A 188 -8.32 -3.54 14.36
N LYS A 189 -8.36 -4.80 13.90
CA LYS A 189 -7.42 -5.85 14.31
C LYS A 189 -6.60 -6.29 13.11
N LEU A 190 -5.28 -6.28 13.27
CA LEU A 190 -4.33 -6.71 12.26
C LEU A 190 -3.31 -7.63 12.90
N ASN A 191 -3.12 -8.80 12.32
CA ASN A 191 -1.98 -9.66 12.61
C ASN A 191 -0.75 -9.12 11.89
N THR A 192 0.43 -9.47 12.38
CA THR A 192 1.68 -9.02 11.77
C THR A 192 2.64 -10.18 11.56
N ILE A 193 3.40 -10.13 10.48
CA ILE A 193 4.66 -10.85 10.31
C ILE A 193 5.81 -9.84 10.26
N ASN A 194 7.02 -10.27 10.63
CA ASN A 194 8.22 -9.46 10.41
C ASN A 194 8.66 -9.61 8.96
N SER A 195 8.92 -8.48 8.30
CA SER A 195 9.33 -8.44 6.90
C SER A 195 10.61 -7.63 6.73
N ILE A 196 11.45 -8.08 5.81
CA ILE A 196 12.65 -7.37 5.39
C ILE A 196 12.40 -6.86 3.97
N ARG A 197 12.51 -5.53 3.76
CA ARG A 197 12.40 -4.97 2.42
C ARG A 197 13.54 -5.49 1.55
N GLY A 198 13.18 -6.12 0.43
CA GLY A 198 14.11 -6.62 -0.57
C GLY A 198 14.73 -5.51 -1.40
N GLU A 199 15.64 -5.91 -2.27
CA GLU A 199 16.17 -5.03 -3.31
C GLU A 199 15.32 -5.15 -4.57
N ARG A 200 15.23 -4.06 -5.31
CA ARG A 200 14.56 -4.02 -6.59
C ARG A 200 15.26 -4.96 -7.57
N TYR A 201 14.49 -5.70 -8.37
CA TYR A 201 15.07 -6.64 -9.32
C TYR A 201 15.83 -5.94 -10.44
N PHE A 202 15.24 -4.88 -11.04
CA PHE A 202 15.81 -4.20 -12.17
C PHE A 202 15.62 -2.68 -12.08
N GLY A 203 16.66 -1.96 -12.44
CA GLY A 203 16.67 -0.51 -12.57
C GLY A 203 16.44 0.27 -11.26
N PRO A 204 16.55 1.59 -11.30
CA PRO A 204 16.31 2.44 -10.15
C PRO A 204 14.81 2.58 -9.86
N SER A 205 14.48 3.02 -8.64
CA SER A 205 13.11 3.39 -8.30
C SER A 205 12.55 4.44 -9.26
N LYS A 206 11.36 4.22 -9.79
CA LYS A 206 10.67 5.18 -10.67
C LYS A 206 9.99 6.32 -9.87
N MET A 207 10.03 6.26 -8.54
CA MET A 207 9.42 7.27 -7.67
C MET A 207 10.43 8.36 -7.34
N SER A 208 10.16 9.60 -7.77
CA SER A 208 10.96 10.76 -7.39
C SER A 208 10.84 11.07 -5.89
N LEU A 209 11.82 11.78 -5.31
CA LEU A 209 11.79 12.24 -3.92
C LEU A 209 10.53 13.07 -3.61
N PHE A 210 10.10 13.91 -4.55
CA PHE A 210 8.87 14.68 -4.44
C PHE A 210 7.63 13.77 -4.31
N ASN A 211 7.51 12.78 -5.18
CA ASN A 211 6.41 11.81 -5.13
C ASN A 211 6.45 10.96 -3.84
N LEU A 212 7.64 10.64 -3.34
CA LEU A 212 7.81 9.96 -2.06
C LEU A 212 7.31 10.84 -0.90
N GLY A 213 7.60 12.14 -0.93
CA GLY A 213 7.07 13.13 0.02
C GLY A 213 5.54 13.19 -0.02
N ILE A 214 4.94 13.31 -1.21
CA ILE A 214 3.48 13.27 -1.38
C ILE A 214 2.89 11.96 -0.88
N HIS A 215 3.52 10.82 -1.17
CA HIS A 215 3.07 9.52 -0.68
C HIS A 215 3.08 9.47 0.86
N SER A 216 4.15 9.94 1.49
CA SER A 216 4.28 10.03 2.95
C SER A 216 3.20 10.93 3.57
N LEU A 217 2.98 12.11 3.00
CA LEU A 217 1.91 13.02 3.45
C LEU A 217 0.51 12.43 3.20
N SER A 218 0.32 11.66 2.12
CA SER A 218 -0.96 10.98 1.84
C SER A 218 -1.34 9.98 2.93
N ILE A 219 -0.37 9.28 3.52
CA ILE A 219 -0.60 8.37 4.66
C ILE A 219 -1.14 9.16 5.86
N ILE A 220 -0.53 10.30 6.17
CA ILE A 220 -0.93 11.18 7.28
C ILE A 220 -2.28 11.84 7.01
N ALA A 221 -2.52 12.28 5.77
CA ALA A 221 -3.74 12.96 5.35
C ALA A 221 -5.01 12.09 5.50
N VAL A 222 -4.88 10.76 5.42
CA VAL A 222 -5.99 9.83 5.75
C VAL A 222 -6.54 10.09 7.16
N PHE A 223 -5.71 10.60 8.07
CA PHE A 223 -6.05 10.91 9.46
C PHE A 223 -6.23 12.42 9.70
N LYS A 224 -6.51 13.22 8.66
CA LYS A 224 -6.56 14.69 8.70
C LYS A 224 -7.29 15.26 9.92
N PHE A 225 -8.41 14.68 10.32
CA PHE A 225 -9.17 15.13 11.49
C PHE A 225 -8.33 15.05 12.79
N PHE A 226 -7.64 13.94 13.01
CA PHE A 226 -6.74 13.81 14.17
C PHE A 226 -5.53 14.72 14.06
N VAL A 227 -5.00 14.92 12.84
CA VAL A 227 -3.89 15.86 12.59
C VAL A 227 -4.28 17.25 13.02
N PHE A 228 -5.45 17.76 12.61
CA PHE A 228 -5.91 19.12 12.95
C PHE A 228 -6.13 19.28 14.46
N ILE A 229 -6.79 18.33 15.12
CA ILE A 229 -6.99 18.39 16.59
C ILE A 229 -5.64 18.41 17.32
N ARG A 230 -4.72 17.53 16.97
CA ARG A 230 -3.41 17.45 17.62
C ARG A 230 -2.55 18.67 17.33
N SER A 231 -2.69 19.26 16.15
CA SER A 231 -2.03 20.53 15.81
C SER A 231 -2.55 21.68 16.66
N ILE A 232 -3.84 21.75 16.95
CA ILE A 232 -4.41 22.75 17.86
C ILE A 232 -3.83 22.56 19.27
N ILE A 233 -3.80 21.31 19.77
CA ILE A 233 -3.21 21.01 21.09
C ILE A 233 -1.74 21.43 21.13
N LEU A 234 -0.97 21.11 20.09
CA LEU A 234 0.45 21.48 20.00
C LEU A 234 0.62 23.01 19.95
N ALA A 235 -0.23 23.72 19.19
CA ALA A 235 -0.22 25.19 19.15
C ALA A 235 -0.49 25.82 20.53
N LEU A 236 -1.43 25.25 21.30
CA LEU A 236 -1.70 25.71 22.67
C LEU A 236 -0.51 25.45 23.59
N ILE A 237 0.17 24.32 23.47
CA ILE A 237 1.40 24.03 24.23
C ILE A 237 2.50 25.03 23.87
N ILE A 238 2.75 25.27 22.57
CA ILE A 238 3.74 26.23 22.09
C ILE A 238 3.39 27.66 22.60
N TYR A 239 2.11 28.03 22.57
CA TYR A 239 1.65 29.33 23.11
C TYR A 239 1.89 29.45 24.61
N TYR A 240 1.62 28.39 25.38
CA TYR A 240 1.85 28.38 26.84
C TYR A 240 3.34 28.61 27.18
N PHE A 241 4.24 28.01 26.40
CA PHE A 241 5.69 28.14 26.61
C PHE A 241 6.34 29.31 25.86
N ARG A 242 5.59 30.21 25.21
CA ARG A 242 6.12 31.27 24.33
C ARG A 242 7.19 32.16 25.01
N ASP A 243 6.98 32.48 26.28
CA ASP A 243 7.88 33.37 27.03
C ASP A 243 9.22 32.68 27.38
N HIS A 244 9.25 31.34 27.39
CA HIS A 244 10.47 30.56 27.62
C HIS A 244 11.26 30.30 26.34
N ILE A 245 10.58 30.11 25.20
CA ILE A 245 11.24 29.82 23.92
C ILE A 245 11.63 31.09 23.14
N GLY A 246 11.13 32.24 23.54
CA GLY A 246 11.35 33.51 22.87
C GLY A 246 10.52 33.71 21.61
N PHE A 247 10.30 34.99 21.25
CA PHE A 247 9.38 35.38 20.18
C PHE A 247 9.70 34.74 18.81
N LEU A 248 10.99 34.72 18.42
CA LEU A 248 11.40 34.20 17.11
C LEU A 248 11.07 32.70 16.96
N LEU A 249 11.43 31.89 17.95
CA LEU A 249 11.16 30.45 17.91
C LEU A 249 9.64 30.16 17.99
N PHE A 250 8.92 30.96 18.77
CA PHE A 250 7.45 30.88 18.79
C PHE A 250 6.85 31.07 17.39
N VAL A 251 7.22 32.17 16.71
CA VAL A 251 6.69 32.49 15.36
C VAL A 251 7.08 31.40 14.36
N ILE A 252 8.33 30.96 14.35
CA ILE A 252 8.79 29.88 13.46
C ILE A 252 7.97 28.60 13.70
N SER A 253 7.77 28.19 14.95
CA SER A 253 7.08 26.96 15.30
C SER A 253 5.60 26.99 14.86
N ILE A 254 4.90 28.09 15.10
CA ILE A 254 3.52 28.26 14.67
C ILE A 254 3.43 28.30 13.14
N THR A 255 4.34 29.01 12.46
CA THR A 255 4.37 29.06 10.99
C THR A 255 4.57 27.67 10.38
N LEU A 256 5.52 26.89 10.88
CA LEU A 256 5.75 25.52 10.43
C LEU A 256 4.53 24.62 10.64
N LEU A 257 3.85 24.77 11.79
CA LEU A 257 2.64 24.03 12.09
C LEU A 257 1.49 24.38 11.14
N VAL A 258 1.31 25.66 10.83
CA VAL A 258 0.31 26.15 9.85
C VAL A 258 0.62 25.61 8.46
N VAL A 259 1.88 25.75 7.99
CA VAL A 259 2.31 25.23 6.68
C VAL A 259 2.08 23.72 6.58
N PHE A 260 2.43 22.97 7.63
CA PHE A 260 2.19 21.53 7.67
C PHE A 260 0.70 21.18 7.53
N ASN A 261 -0.19 21.87 8.27
CA ASN A 261 -1.63 21.63 8.17
C ASN A 261 -2.19 22.02 6.79
N CYS A 262 -1.70 23.10 6.18
CA CYS A 262 -2.04 23.46 4.79
C CYS A 262 -1.64 22.36 3.81
N LEU A 263 -0.42 21.81 3.94
CA LEU A 263 0.04 20.71 3.10
C LEU A 263 -0.82 19.45 3.29
N ILE A 264 -1.15 19.07 4.53
CA ILE A 264 -2.05 17.94 4.81
C ILE A 264 -3.44 18.17 4.21
N TYR A 265 -3.97 19.39 4.32
CA TYR A 265 -5.25 19.75 3.72
C TYR A 265 -5.22 19.60 2.19
N LEU A 266 -4.20 20.17 1.53
CA LEU A 266 -4.04 20.04 0.07
C LEU A 266 -3.89 18.57 -0.36
N VAL A 267 -3.05 17.80 0.32
CA VAL A 267 -2.87 16.39 0.01
C VAL A 267 -4.13 15.56 0.27
N SER A 268 -4.99 15.99 1.21
CA SER A 268 -6.25 15.27 1.49
C SER A 268 -7.23 15.28 0.32
N PHE A 269 -7.13 16.21 -0.64
CA PHE A 269 -7.92 16.20 -1.89
C PHE A 269 -7.59 15.00 -2.80
N ARG A 270 -6.52 14.27 -2.54
CA ARG A 270 -6.24 12.99 -3.19
C ARG A 270 -7.28 11.91 -2.82
N GLU A 271 -8.00 12.07 -1.71
CA GLU A 271 -9.20 11.29 -1.37
C GLU A 271 -10.38 11.77 -2.24
N ASN A 272 -10.35 11.40 -3.53
CA ASN A 272 -11.40 11.76 -4.47
C ASN A 272 -12.46 10.65 -4.51
N LYS A 273 -13.59 10.89 -3.88
CA LYS A 273 -14.72 9.94 -3.80
C LYS A 273 -15.28 9.61 -5.18
N LYS A 274 -15.41 10.61 -6.06
CA LYS A 274 -15.96 10.42 -7.41
C LYS A 274 -15.06 9.49 -8.22
N ASP A 275 -13.76 9.81 -8.28
CA ASP A 275 -12.79 8.98 -9.01
C ASP A 275 -12.67 7.58 -8.42
N PHE A 276 -12.75 7.46 -7.09
CA PHE A 276 -12.74 6.17 -6.42
C PHE A 276 -13.96 5.34 -6.79
N LEU A 277 -15.16 5.92 -6.77
CA LEU A 277 -16.39 5.23 -7.14
C LEU A 277 -16.41 4.84 -8.62
N ASN A 278 -15.86 5.67 -9.49
CA ASN A 278 -15.77 5.44 -10.93
C ASN A 278 -14.49 4.70 -11.35
N SER A 279 -13.71 4.19 -10.40
CA SER A 279 -12.43 3.51 -10.70
C SER A 279 -12.58 2.36 -11.70
N VAL A 280 -13.73 1.67 -11.70
CA VAL A 280 -14.03 0.57 -12.63
C VAL A 280 -14.17 1.05 -14.09
N GLU A 281 -14.55 2.31 -14.32
CA GLU A 281 -14.67 2.88 -15.68
C GLU A 281 -13.29 3.02 -16.38
N ASN A 282 -12.21 3.10 -15.57
CA ASN A 282 -10.84 3.08 -16.07
C ASN A 282 -10.34 1.67 -16.46
N MET A 283 -11.14 0.62 -16.25
CA MET A 283 -10.82 -0.72 -16.68
C MET A 283 -10.89 -0.82 -18.19
N GLY A 284 -9.84 -1.35 -18.81
CA GLY A 284 -9.78 -1.71 -20.22
C GLY A 284 -10.07 -3.19 -20.44
N ASP A 285 -9.29 -3.82 -21.32
CA ASP A 285 -9.37 -5.25 -21.58
C ASP A 285 -8.75 -6.07 -20.43
N THR A 286 -9.23 -7.31 -20.36
CA THR A 286 -8.71 -8.29 -19.40
C THR A 286 -8.28 -9.53 -20.16
N LYS A 287 -7.04 -9.98 -19.90
CA LYS A 287 -6.50 -11.23 -20.43
C LYS A 287 -6.39 -12.25 -19.30
N SER A 288 -6.95 -13.43 -19.51
CA SER A 288 -6.87 -14.52 -18.52
C SER A 288 -6.13 -15.70 -19.14
N TYR A 289 -5.18 -16.21 -18.38
CA TYR A 289 -4.34 -17.34 -18.77
C TYR A 289 -4.53 -18.46 -17.73
N THR A 290 -4.71 -19.67 -18.23
CA THR A 290 -4.82 -20.92 -17.47
C THR A 290 -3.85 -21.92 -18.06
N HIS A 291 -3.53 -22.99 -17.31
CA HIS A 291 -2.79 -24.16 -17.85
C HIS A 291 -3.64 -24.96 -18.79
#